data_b31a7f12d1970e8f07df5e4f7a5b7336
#
_entry.id   b31a7f12d1970e8f07df5e4f7a5b7336
#
_cell.length_a   1.000
_cell.length_b   1.000
_cell.length_c   1.000
_cell.angle_alpha   90.00
_cell.angle_beta   90.00
_cell.angle_gamma   90.00
#
_symmetry.space_group_name_H-M   'P 1'
#
loop_
_entity.id
_entity.type
_entity.pdbx_description
1 polymer ?
#
loop_
_entity_poly.entity_id
_entity_poly.type
_entity_poly.pdbx_seq_one_letter_code
_entity_poly.pdbx_strand_id
1 'polypeptide(L)'
;MFGTINTILTKIDDLVWGVPLIVMILATGIFLTIRLKGIQVRKLILAFKYMFSNETDGEHGEISSFGALCTALSATIGTGNIVGVATAIVAGGPGALFWMIVAATVGTATKYSECLLAIKYRTVADDGHIVGGPFYYIEKGMGENWKWLAKIFAVFGVLVGLLGIGTFSQINGITSAVNNFFDANNAWTVQLFGREYSWTVVIAGIILTIFVAFVIIGGLRRISAVAQVVVPFMAAAYIIAAVVILILNYKAIPGAVVEIIQSAFGMRAVAGGALGAMMLAMQKGIARGIFSNEAGIGSAPIAAAAVQTTEPVRQGLVSMLGTVIDTIIICTMTGLSIVITGSWDKGLEGVAVTTRAFQVGLPFPAKVSAFILMLCLVFFAFTTILGWDYYSERCLDYLTGNNQKVVRAYRWIYIACVFIGPYMTVSAVWTIADIVNGLMAIPNLIALLALNGVVVAETKKYFSKF
;
A
#
# COMPACT_ATOMS: atom_id res chain seq x y z
N MET A 1 18.96 0.77 -26.17
CA MET A 1 18.48 1.89 -25.34
C MET A 1 17.56 1.44 -24.18
N PHE A 2 16.45 0.74 -24.42
CA PHE A 2 15.56 0.29 -23.33
C PHE A 2 16.20 -0.70 -22.36
N GLY A 3 17.04 -1.63 -22.83
CA GLY A 3 17.77 -2.56 -21.95
C GLY A 3 18.74 -1.85 -20.99
N THR A 4 19.44 -0.82 -21.46
CA THR A 4 20.35 -0.02 -20.64
C THR A 4 19.62 0.77 -19.55
N ILE A 5 18.46 1.35 -19.88
CA ILE A 5 17.61 2.08 -18.93
C ILE A 5 17.09 1.13 -17.84
N ASN A 6 16.61 -0.04 -18.22
CA ASN A 6 16.10 -1.03 -17.27
C ASN A 6 17.23 -1.51 -16.32
N THR A 7 18.44 -1.74 -16.83
CA THR A 7 19.61 -2.10 -16.01
C THR A 7 19.99 -1.00 -15.01
N ILE A 8 19.91 0.27 -15.41
CA ILE A 8 20.17 1.41 -14.51
C ILE A 8 19.10 1.49 -13.43
N LEU A 9 17.83 1.40 -13.80
CA LEU A 9 16.70 1.41 -12.86
C LEU A 9 16.82 0.27 -11.84
N THR A 10 17.14 -0.95 -12.27
CA THR A 10 17.34 -2.09 -11.36
C THR A 10 18.48 -1.85 -10.37
N LYS A 11 19.60 -1.27 -10.82
CA LYS A 11 20.71 -0.94 -9.91
C LYS A 11 20.33 0.13 -8.89
N ILE A 12 19.53 1.11 -9.27
CA ILE A 12 19.02 2.14 -8.35
C ILE A 12 18.04 1.50 -7.35
N ASP A 13 17.17 0.63 -7.80
CA ASP A 13 16.24 -0.11 -6.96
C ASP A 13 16.97 -0.97 -5.92
N ASP A 14 17.94 -1.74 -6.35
CA ASP A 14 18.81 -2.56 -5.48
C ASP A 14 19.55 -1.71 -4.42
N LEU A 15 19.93 -0.48 -4.78
CA LEU A 15 20.57 0.45 -3.84
C LEU A 15 19.55 1.01 -2.84
N VAL A 16 18.37 1.43 -3.30
CA VAL A 16 17.32 2.02 -2.47
C VAL A 16 16.74 0.99 -1.52
N TRP A 17 16.35 -0.19 -2.02
CA TRP A 17 15.85 -1.30 -1.21
C TRP A 17 16.96 -2.23 -0.71
N GLY A 18 18.16 -1.71 -0.62
CA GLY A 18 19.29 -2.40 0.00
C GLY A 18 19.13 -2.54 1.52
N VAL A 19 20.12 -3.22 2.11
CA VAL A 19 20.17 -3.47 3.55
C VAL A 19 19.94 -2.22 4.42
N PRO A 20 20.47 -1.01 4.07
CA PRO A 20 20.29 0.17 4.91
C PRO A 20 18.83 0.59 5.11
N LEU A 21 18.03 0.65 4.04
CA LEU A 21 16.62 1.05 4.16
C LEU A 21 15.80 -0.01 4.90
N ILE A 22 16.01 -1.29 4.60
CA ILE A 22 15.34 -2.40 5.29
C ILE A 22 15.62 -2.37 6.78
N VAL A 23 16.88 -2.19 7.17
CA VAL A 23 17.29 -2.06 8.58
C VAL A 23 16.64 -0.83 9.21
N MET A 24 16.64 0.31 8.52
CA MET A 24 16.04 1.54 9.05
C MET A 24 14.54 1.38 9.30
N ILE A 25 13.80 0.74 8.39
CA ILE A 25 12.37 0.48 8.53
C ILE A 25 12.09 -0.46 9.71
N LEU A 26 12.77 -1.62 9.75
CA LEU A 26 12.57 -2.59 10.83
C LEU A 26 13.02 -2.04 12.17
N ALA A 27 14.19 -1.40 12.24
CA ALA A 27 14.71 -0.81 13.47
C ALA A 27 13.77 0.28 13.99
N THR A 28 13.23 1.16 13.14
CA THR A 28 12.25 2.17 13.54
C THR A 28 10.98 1.51 14.08
N GLY A 29 10.44 0.50 13.39
CA GLY A 29 9.24 -0.21 13.85
C GLY A 29 9.47 -0.95 15.18
N ILE A 30 10.59 -1.63 15.35
CA ILE A 30 10.97 -2.31 16.60
C ILE A 30 11.16 -1.28 17.70
N PHE A 31 11.90 -0.21 17.45
CA PHE A 31 12.15 0.86 18.41
C PHE A 31 10.83 1.48 18.91
N LEU A 32 9.92 1.84 18.00
CA LEU A 32 8.61 2.38 18.37
C LEU A 32 7.76 1.34 19.10
N THR A 33 7.79 0.06 18.69
CA THR A 33 7.10 -1.02 19.40
C THR A 33 7.55 -1.12 20.87
N ILE A 34 8.85 -1.08 21.11
CA ILE A 34 9.41 -1.12 22.48
C ILE A 34 9.03 0.14 23.27
N ARG A 35 9.21 1.33 22.68
CA ARG A 35 8.91 2.62 23.32
C ARG A 35 7.42 2.76 23.68
N LEU A 36 6.54 2.20 22.86
CA LEU A 36 5.09 2.20 23.06
C LEU A 36 4.57 0.94 23.79
N LYS A 37 5.49 0.10 24.28
CA LYS A 37 5.18 -1.12 25.05
C LYS A 37 4.22 -2.07 24.29
N GLY A 38 4.44 -2.26 23.01
CA GLY A 38 3.62 -3.16 22.17
C GLY A 38 2.18 -2.68 22.03
N ILE A 39 1.96 -1.39 21.77
CA ILE A 39 0.62 -0.77 21.67
C ILE A 39 -0.27 -1.46 20.63
N GLN A 40 0.31 -1.92 19.52
CA GLN A 40 -0.39 -2.60 18.44
C GLN A 40 -1.02 -3.94 18.86
N VAL A 41 -0.51 -4.57 19.92
CA VAL A 41 -1.10 -5.80 20.48
C VAL A 41 -2.04 -5.45 21.65
N ARG A 42 -1.55 -4.65 22.59
CA ARG A 42 -2.25 -4.33 23.85
C ARG A 42 -3.52 -3.52 23.64
N LYS A 43 -3.58 -2.70 22.61
CA LYS A 43 -4.68 -1.77 22.33
C LYS A 43 -5.42 -2.09 21.03
N LEU A 44 -5.20 -3.27 20.44
CA LEU A 44 -5.84 -3.68 19.19
C LEU A 44 -7.37 -3.71 19.30
N ILE A 45 -7.90 -4.30 20.36
CA ILE A 45 -9.36 -4.37 20.60
C ILE A 45 -9.94 -2.95 20.77
N LEU A 46 -9.24 -2.06 21.47
CA LEU A 46 -9.65 -0.67 21.63
C LEU A 46 -9.65 0.07 20.28
N ALA A 47 -8.67 -0.21 19.41
CA ALA A 47 -8.60 0.36 18.08
C ALA A 47 -9.84 -0.03 17.23
N PHE A 48 -10.23 -1.31 17.25
CA PHE A 48 -11.45 -1.77 16.59
C PHE A 48 -12.71 -1.11 17.19
N LYS A 49 -12.77 -0.95 18.51
CA LYS A 49 -13.89 -0.23 19.15
C LYS A 49 -13.99 1.21 18.64
N TYR A 50 -12.87 1.92 18.55
CA TYR A 50 -12.84 3.30 18.04
C TYR A 50 -13.18 3.40 16.55
N MET A 51 -12.83 2.41 15.75
CA MET A 51 -13.19 2.37 14.34
C MET A 51 -14.71 2.43 14.11
N PHE A 52 -15.48 1.76 14.96
CA PHE A 52 -16.95 1.71 14.88
C PHE A 52 -17.65 2.81 15.69
N SER A 53 -16.94 3.55 16.54
CA SER A 53 -17.53 4.66 17.28
C SER A 53 -17.48 5.93 16.42
N ASN A 54 -18.64 6.42 16.00
CA ASN A 54 -18.78 7.66 15.23
C ASN A 54 -18.70 8.93 16.11
N GLU A 55 -17.93 8.91 17.18
CA GLU A 55 -17.73 10.10 17.98
C GLU A 55 -16.88 11.11 17.20
N THR A 56 -17.50 12.21 16.84
CA THR A 56 -16.87 13.39 16.23
C THR A 56 -16.61 14.39 17.36
N ASP A 57 -15.39 14.39 17.91
CA ASP A 57 -15.02 15.24 19.05
C ASP A 57 -14.48 16.61 18.63
N GLY A 58 -14.55 16.97 17.35
CA GLY A 58 -13.94 18.18 16.81
C GLY A 58 -14.86 18.97 15.87
N GLU A 59 -14.88 20.30 16.04
CA GLU A 59 -15.54 21.24 15.13
C GLU A 59 -14.80 21.32 13.77
N HIS A 60 -13.54 20.89 13.71
CA HIS A 60 -12.68 20.99 12.54
C HIS A 60 -12.34 19.61 11.99
N GLY A 61 -12.60 19.39 10.70
CA GLY A 61 -12.32 18.17 9.96
C GLY A 61 -13.27 17.99 8.78
N GLU A 62 -12.83 17.24 7.77
CA GLU A 62 -13.61 17.04 6.54
C GLU A 62 -14.30 15.67 6.51
N ILE A 63 -13.75 14.67 7.21
CA ILE A 63 -14.17 13.28 7.18
C ILE A 63 -14.16 12.63 8.57
N SER A 64 -14.99 11.60 8.76
CA SER A 64 -15.01 10.79 9.97
C SER A 64 -13.75 9.93 10.11
N SER A 65 -13.46 9.42 11.34
CA SER A 65 -12.36 8.47 11.57
C SER A 65 -12.48 7.21 10.70
N PHE A 66 -13.70 6.69 10.52
CA PHE A 66 -13.96 5.58 9.62
C PHE A 66 -13.73 5.97 8.15
N GLY A 67 -14.15 7.17 7.73
CA GLY A 67 -13.91 7.70 6.40
C GLY A 67 -12.42 7.84 6.09
N ALA A 68 -11.62 8.33 7.05
CA ALA A 68 -10.18 8.42 6.89
C ALA A 68 -9.51 7.03 6.83
N LEU A 69 -9.97 6.09 7.64
CA LEU A 69 -9.47 4.70 7.55
C LEU A 69 -9.81 4.09 6.20
N CYS A 70 -11.04 4.24 5.70
CA CYS A 70 -11.42 3.76 4.37
C CYS A 70 -10.61 4.45 3.26
N THR A 71 -10.35 5.75 3.39
CA THR A 71 -9.50 6.48 2.44
C THR A 71 -8.05 5.97 2.50
N ALA A 72 -7.51 5.72 3.68
CA ALA A 72 -6.20 5.12 3.83
C ALA A 72 -6.15 3.68 3.30
N LEU A 73 -7.16 2.86 3.59
CA LEU A 73 -7.27 1.50 3.06
C LEU A 73 -7.51 1.49 1.54
N SER A 74 -8.18 2.49 0.98
CA SER A 74 -8.32 2.60 -0.47
C SER A 74 -6.97 2.80 -1.17
N ALA A 75 -6.05 3.52 -0.55
CA ALA A 75 -4.71 3.72 -1.07
C ALA A 75 -3.81 2.49 -0.90
N THR A 76 -4.00 1.72 0.17
CA THR A 76 -3.13 0.58 0.52
C THR A 76 -3.60 -0.76 -0.05
N ILE A 77 -4.92 -1.06 0.02
CA ILE A 77 -5.47 -2.31 -0.53
C ILE A 77 -5.55 -2.20 -2.06
N GLY A 78 -4.53 -2.70 -2.73
CA GLY A 78 -4.35 -2.56 -4.18
C GLY A 78 -3.75 -3.81 -4.83
N THR A 79 -3.01 -3.59 -5.91
CA THR A 79 -2.24 -4.66 -6.57
C THR A 79 -1.22 -5.30 -5.62
N GLY A 80 -0.74 -4.57 -4.61
CA GLY A 80 0.19 -5.07 -3.60
C GLY A 80 -0.28 -6.34 -2.91
N ASN A 81 -1.55 -6.40 -2.53
CA ASN A 81 -2.15 -7.51 -1.78
C ASN A 81 -2.33 -8.79 -2.61
N ILE A 82 -2.41 -8.68 -3.91
CA ILE A 82 -2.66 -9.80 -4.84
C ILE A 82 -1.41 -10.10 -5.66
N VAL A 83 -0.96 -9.13 -6.45
CA VAL A 83 0.20 -9.27 -7.34
C VAL A 83 1.51 -9.14 -6.56
N GLY A 84 1.59 -8.18 -5.62
CA GLY A 84 2.78 -7.96 -4.80
C GLY A 84 3.14 -9.15 -3.93
N VAL A 85 2.15 -9.77 -3.26
CA VAL A 85 2.35 -11.01 -2.48
C VAL A 85 2.84 -12.14 -3.37
N ALA A 86 2.21 -12.33 -4.53
CA ALA A 86 2.61 -13.35 -5.50
C ALA A 86 4.06 -13.16 -5.97
N THR A 87 4.42 -11.94 -6.35
CA THR A 87 5.80 -11.63 -6.79
C THR A 87 6.82 -11.80 -5.67
N ALA A 88 6.47 -11.47 -4.42
CA ALA A 88 7.35 -11.70 -3.27
C ALA A 88 7.64 -13.20 -3.08
N ILE A 89 6.59 -14.03 -3.14
CA ILE A 89 6.71 -15.49 -2.93
C ILE A 89 7.43 -16.13 -4.10
N VAL A 90 7.16 -15.75 -5.34
CA VAL A 90 7.87 -16.28 -6.52
C VAL A 90 9.35 -15.94 -6.48
N ALA A 91 9.70 -14.70 -6.14
CA ALA A 91 11.09 -14.24 -6.13
C ALA A 91 11.88 -14.65 -4.87
N GLY A 92 11.24 -14.65 -3.70
CA GLY A 92 11.89 -14.90 -2.40
C GLY A 92 11.53 -16.24 -1.77
N GLY A 93 10.72 -17.08 -2.44
CA GLY A 93 10.16 -18.30 -1.87
C GLY A 93 9.03 -18.03 -0.88
N PRO A 94 8.35 -19.08 -0.38
CA PRO A 94 7.27 -18.97 0.63
C PRO A 94 7.65 -18.17 1.87
N GLY A 95 8.94 -18.17 2.24
CA GLY A 95 9.47 -17.42 3.40
C GLY A 95 9.33 -15.91 3.30
N ALA A 96 9.13 -15.36 2.11
CA ALA A 96 8.85 -13.95 1.92
C ALA A 96 7.56 -13.52 2.65
N LEU A 97 6.55 -14.39 2.73
CA LEU A 97 5.33 -14.13 3.48
C LEU A 97 5.58 -13.96 4.98
N PHE A 98 6.47 -14.79 5.57
CA PHE A 98 6.86 -14.64 6.97
C PHE A 98 7.44 -13.25 7.25
N TRP A 99 8.40 -12.81 6.45
CA TRP A 99 9.05 -11.52 6.62
C TRP A 99 8.11 -10.34 6.35
N MET A 100 7.15 -10.51 5.44
CA MET A 100 6.07 -9.55 5.21
C MET A 100 5.21 -9.35 6.47
N ILE A 101 4.81 -10.43 7.15
CA ILE A 101 4.03 -10.40 8.40
C ILE A 101 4.85 -9.76 9.53
N VAL A 102 6.13 -10.11 9.65
CA VAL A 102 7.03 -9.50 10.66
C VAL A 102 7.13 -7.99 10.45
N ALA A 103 7.39 -7.56 9.22
CA ALA A 103 7.47 -6.13 8.88
C ALA A 103 6.15 -5.40 9.18
N ALA A 104 5.00 -5.99 8.84
CA ALA A 104 3.70 -5.42 9.13
C ALA A 104 3.42 -5.32 10.63
N THR A 105 3.82 -6.33 11.42
CA THR A 105 3.62 -6.34 12.87
C THR A 105 4.34 -5.16 13.55
N VAL A 106 5.60 -4.93 13.21
CA VAL A 106 6.35 -3.77 13.74
C VAL A 106 5.93 -2.47 13.05
N GLY A 107 5.59 -2.51 11.78
CA GLY A 107 5.06 -1.40 10.99
C GLY A 107 3.73 -0.85 11.52
N THR A 108 2.94 -1.66 12.23
CA THR A 108 1.70 -1.21 12.87
C THR A 108 1.96 -0.13 13.93
N ALA A 109 3.05 -0.24 14.72
CA ALA A 109 3.46 0.80 15.67
C ALA A 109 3.99 2.06 14.95
N THR A 110 4.62 1.88 13.79
CA THR A 110 5.05 2.97 12.91
C THR A 110 3.83 3.74 12.41
N LYS A 111 2.85 3.05 11.84
CA LYS A 111 1.59 3.64 11.33
C LYS A 111 0.82 4.39 12.43
N TYR A 112 0.77 3.84 13.65
CA TYR A 112 0.21 4.52 14.82
C TYR A 112 0.91 5.87 15.05
N SER A 113 2.22 5.87 15.07
CA SER A 113 3.04 7.05 15.36
C SER A 113 2.91 8.13 14.29
N GLU A 114 2.92 7.73 13.02
CA GLU A 114 2.71 8.61 11.87
C GLU A 114 1.39 9.38 11.97
N CYS A 115 0.30 8.65 12.19
CA CYS A 115 -1.03 9.25 12.19
C CYS A 115 -1.31 10.06 13.46
N LEU A 116 -0.71 9.68 14.60
CA LEU A 116 -0.72 10.50 15.80
C LEU A 116 -0.05 11.86 15.55
N LEU A 117 1.16 11.86 14.96
CA LEU A 117 1.89 13.08 14.64
C LEU A 117 1.15 13.95 13.62
N ALA A 118 0.46 13.34 12.67
CA ALA A 118 -0.33 14.06 11.67
C ALA A 118 -1.44 14.90 12.32
N ILE A 119 -2.17 14.35 13.28
CA ILE A 119 -3.19 15.09 14.05
C ILE A 119 -2.55 16.15 14.94
N LYS A 120 -1.44 15.81 15.61
CA LYS A 120 -0.75 16.71 16.54
C LYS A 120 -0.23 17.99 15.87
N TYR A 121 0.28 17.87 14.64
CA TYR A 121 0.94 18.98 13.92
C TYR A 121 0.16 19.49 12.71
N ARG A 122 -1.11 19.06 12.54
CA ARG A 122 -1.96 19.60 11.48
C ARG A 122 -2.23 21.10 11.64
N THR A 123 -2.65 21.74 10.58
CA THR A 123 -3.01 23.15 10.57
C THR A 123 -4.23 23.39 9.70
N VAL A 124 -4.85 24.53 9.85
CA VAL A 124 -5.91 25.02 8.96
C VAL A 124 -5.26 25.91 7.91
N ALA A 125 -5.49 25.62 6.64
CA ALA A 125 -5.06 26.47 5.55
C ALA A 125 -5.95 27.72 5.45
N ASP A 126 -5.52 28.74 4.68
CA ASP A 126 -6.23 30.01 4.53
C ASP A 126 -7.66 29.87 3.97
N ASP A 127 -7.92 28.81 3.24
CA ASP A 127 -9.23 28.45 2.67
C ASP A 127 -10.12 27.61 3.61
N GLY A 128 -9.67 27.36 4.85
CA GLY A 128 -10.40 26.60 5.87
C GLY A 128 -10.19 25.08 5.79
N HIS A 129 -9.42 24.57 4.82
CA HIS A 129 -9.09 23.15 4.74
C HIS A 129 -8.11 22.75 5.83
N ILE A 130 -8.30 21.53 6.36
CA ILE A 130 -7.31 20.94 7.26
C ILE A 130 -6.21 20.29 6.45
N VAL A 131 -4.97 20.69 6.73
CA VAL A 131 -3.77 20.19 6.10
C VAL A 131 -2.83 19.61 7.14
N GLY A 132 -2.23 18.48 6.82
CA GLY A 132 -1.31 17.77 7.71
C GLY A 132 -0.61 16.65 6.97
N GLY A 133 0.23 15.92 7.69
CA GLY A 133 1.02 14.84 7.13
C GLY A 133 2.50 15.01 7.45
N PRO A 134 3.37 14.17 6.88
CA PRO A 134 4.79 14.17 7.20
C PRO A 134 5.48 15.52 6.98
N PHE A 135 5.19 16.22 5.91
CA PHE A 135 5.78 17.51 5.63
C PHE A 135 5.45 18.55 6.72
N TYR A 136 4.28 18.48 7.37
CA TYR A 136 3.95 19.38 8.47
C TYR A 136 4.59 18.97 9.80
N TYR A 137 4.62 17.68 10.17
CA TYR A 137 5.29 17.32 11.41
C TYR A 137 6.83 17.34 11.30
N ILE A 138 7.40 17.24 10.10
CA ILE A 138 8.81 17.53 9.86
C ILE A 138 9.08 19.02 10.09
N GLU A 139 8.35 19.91 9.41
CA GLU A 139 8.57 21.36 9.49
C GLU A 139 8.25 21.91 10.89
N LYS A 140 7.09 21.56 11.47
CA LYS A 140 6.66 22.12 12.76
C LYS A 140 7.17 21.34 13.96
N GLY A 141 7.30 20.03 13.84
CA GLY A 141 7.72 19.17 14.95
C GLY A 141 9.23 19.14 15.14
N MET A 142 10.01 19.09 14.06
CA MET A 142 11.47 19.12 14.10
C MET A 142 12.04 20.56 14.04
N GLY A 143 11.22 21.53 13.58
CA GLY A 143 11.59 22.93 13.44
C GLY A 143 11.87 23.34 12.00
N GLU A 144 11.84 24.66 11.75
CA GLU A 144 11.96 25.25 10.42
C GLU A 144 13.25 24.89 9.66
N ASN A 145 14.32 24.62 10.40
CA ASN A 145 15.59 24.17 9.81
C ASN A 145 15.46 22.84 9.04
N TRP A 146 14.41 22.08 9.27
CA TRP A 146 14.14 20.80 8.61
C TRP A 146 13.15 20.92 7.43
N LYS A 147 12.74 22.12 7.07
CA LYS A 147 11.81 22.36 5.96
C LYS A 147 12.30 21.79 4.62
N TRP A 148 13.60 21.73 4.40
CA TRP A 148 14.17 21.07 3.22
C TRP A 148 13.82 19.58 3.16
N LEU A 149 13.83 18.87 4.31
CA LEU A 149 13.46 17.45 4.39
C LEU A 149 11.97 17.26 4.13
N ALA A 150 11.12 18.17 4.63
CA ALA A 150 9.69 18.20 4.36
C ALA A 150 9.40 18.36 2.85
N LYS A 151 10.13 19.25 2.17
CA LYS A 151 10.02 19.44 0.72
C LYS A 151 10.47 18.19 -0.06
N ILE A 152 11.57 17.54 0.34
CA ILE A 152 12.03 16.28 -0.26
C ILE A 152 10.94 15.20 -0.15
N PHE A 153 10.36 15.03 1.03
CA PHE A 153 9.23 14.12 1.23
C PHE A 153 8.08 14.43 0.27
N ALA A 154 7.67 15.70 0.20
CA ALA A 154 6.54 16.10 -0.65
C ALA A 154 6.83 15.90 -2.15
N VAL A 155 8.06 16.14 -2.62
CA VAL A 155 8.46 15.84 -4.01
C VAL A 155 8.32 14.35 -4.30
N PHE A 156 8.83 13.48 -3.42
CA PHE A 156 8.66 12.04 -3.62
C PHE A 156 7.19 11.62 -3.54
N GLY A 157 6.38 12.24 -2.66
CA GLY A 157 4.94 11.97 -2.61
C GLY A 157 4.22 12.27 -3.93
N VAL A 158 4.58 13.37 -4.60
CA VAL A 158 4.07 13.69 -5.95
C VAL A 158 4.52 12.64 -6.98
N LEU A 159 5.79 12.23 -6.93
CA LEU A 159 6.34 11.24 -7.87
C LEU A 159 5.73 9.85 -7.65
N VAL A 160 5.49 9.43 -6.40
CA VAL A 160 4.82 8.16 -6.09
C VAL A 160 3.39 8.14 -6.64
N GLY A 161 2.67 9.25 -6.52
CA GLY A 161 1.34 9.38 -7.14
C GLY A 161 1.39 9.24 -8.65
N LEU A 162 2.27 10.02 -9.32
CA LEU A 162 2.30 10.07 -10.80
C LEU A 162 2.93 8.85 -11.47
N LEU A 163 4.01 8.31 -10.91
CA LEU A 163 4.87 7.33 -11.59
C LEU A 163 4.94 5.99 -10.86
N GLY A 164 4.43 5.94 -9.62
CA GLY A 164 4.61 4.80 -8.73
C GLY A 164 3.32 4.03 -8.47
N ILE A 165 3.09 3.84 -7.17
CA ILE A 165 1.96 3.06 -6.62
C ILE A 165 0.60 3.68 -6.99
N GLY A 166 0.55 5.01 -7.19
CA GLY A 166 -0.70 5.71 -7.41
C GLY A 166 -1.33 5.49 -8.78
N THR A 167 -0.54 5.26 -9.83
CA THR A 167 -1.05 5.18 -11.22
C THR A 167 -0.58 3.93 -11.93
N PHE A 168 0.68 3.89 -12.35
CA PHE A 168 1.18 2.93 -13.31
C PHE A 168 1.06 1.47 -12.86
N SER A 169 1.42 1.16 -11.62
CA SER A 169 1.35 -0.21 -11.11
C SER A 169 -0.09 -0.70 -10.98
N GLN A 170 -1.00 0.18 -10.59
CA GLN A 170 -2.41 -0.19 -10.40
C GLN A 170 -3.11 -0.41 -11.74
N ILE A 171 -3.02 0.57 -12.65
CA ILE A 171 -3.71 0.46 -13.94
C ILE A 171 -3.15 -0.68 -14.80
N ASN A 172 -1.82 -0.90 -14.74
CA ASN A 172 -1.18 -2.02 -15.40
C ASN A 172 -1.66 -3.37 -14.81
N GLY A 173 -1.76 -3.45 -13.48
CA GLY A 173 -2.30 -4.64 -12.79
C GLY A 173 -3.75 -4.94 -13.20
N ILE A 174 -4.61 -3.91 -13.25
CA ILE A 174 -6.01 -4.06 -13.69
C ILE A 174 -6.08 -4.55 -15.13
N THR A 175 -5.41 -3.85 -16.04
CA THR A 175 -5.50 -4.16 -17.48
C THR A 175 -4.89 -5.52 -17.79
N SER A 176 -3.83 -5.93 -17.09
CA SER A 176 -3.28 -7.27 -17.18
C SER A 176 -4.26 -8.35 -16.70
N ALA A 177 -4.95 -8.12 -15.58
CA ALA A 177 -5.94 -9.07 -15.07
C ALA A 177 -7.15 -9.20 -16.00
N VAL A 178 -7.63 -8.07 -16.53
CA VAL A 178 -8.73 -8.05 -17.51
C VAL A 178 -8.32 -8.78 -18.80
N ASN A 179 -7.10 -8.52 -19.28
CA ASN A 179 -6.57 -9.18 -20.46
C ASN A 179 -6.43 -10.70 -20.25
N ASN A 180 -5.86 -11.13 -19.14
CA ASN A 180 -5.72 -12.56 -18.81
C ASN A 180 -7.07 -13.28 -18.70
N PHE A 181 -8.14 -12.57 -18.37
CA PHE A 181 -9.46 -13.16 -18.28
C PHE A 181 -10.20 -13.22 -19.64
N PHE A 182 -10.17 -12.14 -20.41
CA PHE A 182 -10.95 -12.01 -21.65
C PHE A 182 -10.19 -12.39 -22.92
N ASP A 183 -8.87 -12.18 -22.96
CA ASP A 183 -8.02 -12.41 -24.13
C ASP A 183 -6.61 -12.88 -23.77
N ALA A 184 -6.52 -13.97 -23.00
CA ALA A 184 -5.26 -14.53 -22.51
C ALA A 184 -4.24 -14.85 -23.61
N ASN A 185 -4.71 -15.13 -24.83
CA ASN A 185 -3.88 -15.46 -26.00
C ASN A 185 -3.52 -14.24 -26.85
N ASN A 186 -3.96 -13.03 -26.47
CA ASN A 186 -3.82 -11.80 -27.26
C ASN A 186 -4.30 -11.99 -28.73
N ALA A 187 -5.45 -12.65 -28.90
CA ALA A 187 -5.99 -12.95 -30.22
C ALA A 187 -6.54 -11.71 -30.94
N TRP A 188 -6.91 -10.69 -30.17
CA TRP A 188 -7.50 -9.45 -30.69
C TRP A 188 -6.59 -8.26 -30.39
N THR A 189 -5.69 -7.93 -31.30
CA THR A 189 -4.64 -6.93 -31.12
C THR A 189 -4.80 -5.69 -32.00
N VAL A 190 -4.18 -4.61 -31.57
CA VAL A 190 -4.05 -3.34 -32.29
C VAL A 190 -2.61 -2.85 -32.19
N GLN A 191 -2.10 -2.26 -33.27
CA GLN A 191 -0.80 -1.60 -33.27
C GLN A 191 -0.92 -0.15 -32.79
N LEU A 192 -0.31 0.16 -31.65
CA LEU A 192 -0.22 1.51 -31.09
C LEU A 192 1.25 1.81 -30.73
N PHE A 193 1.73 2.99 -31.11
CA PHE A 193 3.11 3.44 -30.83
C PHE A 193 4.21 2.46 -31.25
N GLY A 194 3.98 1.70 -32.32
CA GLY A 194 4.92 0.72 -32.84
C GLY A 194 5.01 -0.61 -32.05
N ARG A 195 4.01 -0.88 -31.21
CA ARG A 195 3.86 -2.13 -30.45
C ARG A 195 2.45 -2.69 -30.59
N GLU A 196 2.33 -3.98 -30.43
CA GLU A 196 1.02 -4.66 -30.39
C GLU A 196 0.49 -4.67 -28.96
N TYR A 197 -0.80 -4.29 -28.83
CA TYR A 197 -1.55 -4.35 -27.58
C TYR A 197 -2.88 -5.08 -27.82
N SER A 198 -3.35 -5.82 -26.83
CA SER A 198 -4.70 -6.38 -26.90
C SER A 198 -5.75 -5.27 -26.81
N TRP A 199 -6.82 -5.38 -27.58
CA TRP A 199 -7.97 -4.47 -27.48
C TRP A 199 -8.59 -4.48 -26.09
N THR A 200 -8.53 -5.60 -25.36
CA THR A 200 -9.01 -5.69 -23.97
C THR A 200 -8.25 -4.74 -23.05
N VAL A 201 -6.93 -4.59 -23.22
CA VAL A 201 -6.09 -3.64 -22.48
C VAL A 201 -6.50 -2.20 -22.80
N VAL A 202 -6.68 -1.88 -24.08
CA VAL A 202 -7.04 -0.53 -24.54
C VAL A 202 -8.42 -0.12 -24.01
N ILE A 203 -9.43 -0.98 -24.21
CA ILE A 203 -10.80 -0.71 -23.76
C ILE A 203 -10.86 -0.58 -22.22
N ALA A 204 -10.25 -1.50 -21.48
CA ALA A 204 -10.19 -1.43 -20.03
C ALA A 204 -9.49 -0.16 -19.55
N GLY A 205 -8.37 0.22 -20.17
CA GLY A 205 -7.65 1.46 -19.85
C GLY A 205 -8.50 2.71 -20.06
N ILE A 206 -9.24 2.81 -21.17
CA ILE A 206 -10.14 3.93 -21.45
C ILE A 206 -11.28 3.99 -20.43
N ILE A 207 -11.97 2.88 -20.18
CA ILE A 207 -13.10 2.81 -19.24
C ILE A 207 -12.65 3.22 -17.85
N LEU A 208 -11.55 2.66 -17.39
CA LEU A 208 -11.00 2.97 -16.06
C LEU A 208 -10.58 4.43 -15.93
N THR A 209 -9.93 4.99 -16.97
CA THR A 209 -9.55 6.40 -16.99
C THR A 209 -10.77 7.32 -16.85
N ILE A 210 -11.87 7.00 -17.53
CA ILE A 210 -13.13 7.77 -17.44
C ILE A 210 -13.69 7.71 -16.01
N PHE A 211 -13.75 6.52 -15.38
CA PHE A 211 -14.23 6.37 -14.01
C PHE A 211 -13.33 7.10 -13.00
N VAL A 212 -12.02 6.98 -13.14
CA VAL A 212 -11.04 7.69 -12.31
C VAL A 212 -11.24 9.20 -12.44
N ALA A 213 -11.32 9.74 -13.65
CA ALA A 213 -11.54 11.16 -13.90
C ALA A 213 -12.83 11.65 -13.25
N PHE A 214 -13.92 10.88 -13.39
CA PHE A 214 -15.21 11.24 -12.80
C PHE A 214 -15.16 11.37 -11.27
N VAL A 215 -14.39 10.52 -10.58
CA VAL A 215 -14.26 10.58 -9.12
C VAL A 215 -13.29 11.68 -8.69
N ILE A 216 -12.09 11.74 -9.29
CA ILE A 216 -11.00 12.66 -8.91
C ILE A 216 -11.43 14.13 -9.07
N ILE A 217 -12.14 14.48 -10.14
CA ILE A 217 -12.64 15.85 -10.35
C ILE A 217 -13.53 16.32 -9.18
N GLY A 218 -14.18 15.40 -8.46
CA GLY A 218 -14.99 15.70 -7.27
C GLY A 218 -14.21 15.91 -5.96
N GLY A 219 -12.89 15.70 -5.98
CA GLY A 219 -11.99 15.94 -4.85
C GLY A 219 -12.18 14.97 -3.66
N LEU A 220 -11.53 15.28 -2.52
CA LEU A 220 -11.47 14.42 -1.35
C LEU A 220 -12.82 13.87 -0.88
N ARG A 221 -13.84 14.72 -0.79
CA ARG A 221 -15.17 14.29 -0.31
C ARG A 221 -15.76 13.17 -1.16
N ARG A 222 -15.60 13.25 -2.49
CA ARG A 222 -16.08 12.21 -3.40
C ARG A 222 -15.21 10.97 -3.31
N ILE A 223 -13.90 11.12 -3.25
CA ILE A 223 -12.96 10.00 -3.06
C ILE A 223 -13.30 9.25 -1.77
N SER A 224 -13.45 9.96 -0.64
CA SER A 224 -13.81 9.35 0.64
C SER A 224 -15.18 8.69 0.62
N ALA A 225 -16.18 9.29 -0.02
CA ALA A 225 -17.51 8.70 -0.16
C ALA A 225 -17.49 7.38 -0.96
N VAL A 226 -16.75 7.33 -2.06
CA VAL A 226 -16.54 6.11 -2.85
C VAL A 226 -15.77 5.07 -2.02
N ALA A 227 -14.70 5.48 -1.33
CA ALA A 227 -13.88 4.58 -0.52
C ALA A 227 -14.69 3.94 0.62
N GLN A 228 -15.56 4.68 1.31
CA GLN A 228 -16.39 4.17 2.40
C GLN A 228 -17.37 3.07 1.97
N VAL A 229 -17.75 3.03 0.71
CA VAL A 229 -18.63 1.99 0.15
C VAL A 229 -17.83 0.86 -0.45
N VAL A 230 -16.86 1.19 -1.32
CA VAL A 230 -16.13 0.20 -2.11
C VAL A 230 -15.17 -0.60 -1.26
N VAL A 231 -14.42 0.04 -0.34
CA VAL A 231 -13.37 -0.63 0.43
C VAL A 231 -13.91 -1.74 1.34
N PRO A 232 -14.95 -1.54 2.17
CA PRO A 232 -15.51 -2.62 2.97
C PRO A 232 -16.07 -3.76 2.11
N PHE A 233 -16.73 -3.42 0.99
CA PHE A 233 -17.29 -4.42 0.08
C PHE A 233 -16.20 -5.27 -0.56
N MET A 234 -15.17 -4.64 -1.15
CA MET A 234 -14.10 -5.35 -1.83
C MET A 234 -13.27 -6.20 -0.86
N ALA A 235 -12.97 -5.66 0.33
CA ALA A 235 -12.22 -6.39 1.36
C ALA A 235 -13.02 -7.61 1.84
N ALA A 236 -14.32 -7.44 2.13
CA ALA A 236 -15.17 -8.53 2.55
C ALA A 236 -15.29 -9.62 1.47
N ALA A 237 -15.50 -9.24 0.21
CA ALA A 237 -15.60 -10.20 -0.91
C ALA A 237 -14.29 -11.01 -1.07
N TYR A 238 -13.14 -10.35 -1.00
CA TYR A 238 -11.85 -11.01 -1.09
C TYR A 238 -11.58 -11.93 0.11
N ILE A 239 -11.83 -11.45 1.33
CA ILE A 239 -11.65 -12.21 2.57
C ILE A 239 -12.54 -13.47 2.54
N ILE A 240 -13.81 -13.34 2.15
CA ILE A 240 -14.72 -14.49 2.05
C ILE A 240 -14.17 -15.51 1.05
N ALA A 241 -13.77 -15.10 -0.15
CA ALA A 241 -13.20 -16.01 -1.13
C ALA A 241 -11.94 -16.73 -0.61
N ALA A 242 -11.02 -15.98 0.01
CA ALA A 242 -9.80 -16.54 0.59
C ALA A 242 -10.10 -17.49 1.77
N VAL A 243 -11.03 -17.14 2.65
CA VAL A 243 -11.48 -18.00 3.76
C VAL A 243 -12.06 -19.31 3.23
N VAL A 244 -12.86 -19.28 2.16
CA VAL A 244 -13.37 -20.50 1.50
C VAL A 244 -12.21 -21.37 1.02
N ILE A 245 -11.19 -20.80 0.37
CA ILE A 245 -9.98 -21.55 -0.03
C ILE A 245 -9.33 -22.22 1.19
N LEU A 246 -9.13 -21.47 2.28
CA LEU A 246 -8.46 -21.98 3.48
C LEU A 246 -9.29 -23.08 4.16
N ILE A 247 -10.60 -22.93 4.26
CA ILE A 247 -11.48 -23.93 4.87
C ILE A 247 -11.48 -25.23 4.05
N LEU A 248 -11.61 -25.14 2.74
CA LEU A 248 -11.64 -26.31 1.87
C LEU A 248 -10.30 -27.05 1.84
N ASN A 249 -9.21 -26.32 2.06
CA ASN A 249 -7.85 -26.88 2.05
C ASN A 249 -7.20 -26.91 3.45
N TYR A 250 -7.99 -26.94 4.53
CA TYR A 250 -7.49 -26.81 5.91
C TYR A 250 -6.42 -27.83 6.30
N LYS A 251 -6.45 -29.03 5.72
CA LYS A 251 -5.45 -30.08 5.97
C LYS A 251 -4.05 -29.72 5.46
N ALA A 252 -3.96 -28.85 4.46
CA ALA A 252 -2.69 -28.38 3.90
C ALA A 252 -2.09 -27.20 4.70
N ILE A 253 -2.88 -26.52 5.53
CA ILE A 253 -2.43 -25.32 6.28
C ILE A 253 -1.20 -25.60 7.16
N PRO A 254 -1.17 -26.69 8.01
CA PRO A 254 0.01 -26.93 8.83
C PRO A 254 1.29 -27.13 8.02
N GLY A 255 1.20 -27.86 6.90
CA GLY A 255 2.32 -28.07 5.98
C GLY A 255 2.81 -26.77 5.35
N ALA A 256 1.89 -25.91 4.90
CA ALA A 256 2.21 -24.62 4.34
C ALA A 256 2.88 -23.68 5.36
N VAL A 257 2.41 -23.66 6.61
CA VAL A 257 3.04 -22.86 7.68
C VAL A 257 4.47 -23.33 7.96
N VAL A 258 4.69 -24.65 8.04
CA VAL A 258 6.04 -25.21 8.18
C VAL A 258 6.92 -24.83 6.99
N GLU A 259 6.39 -24.90 5.78
CA GLU A 259 7.09 -24.53 4.56
C GLU A 259 7.50 -23.05 4.55
N ILE A 260 6.59 -22.16 4.94
CA ILE A 260 6.83 -20.72 5.05
C ILE A 260 7.95 -20.44 6.06
N ILE A 261 7.90 -21.07 7.25
CA ILE A 261 8.90 -20.88 8.30
C ILE A 261 10.26 -21.42 7.85
N GLN A 262 10.32 -22.64 7.32
CA GLN A 262 11.57 -23.23 6.84
C GLN A 262 12.21 -22.39 5.72
N SER A 263 11.40 -21.91 4.78
CA SER A 263 11.86 -21.05 3.68
C SER A 263 12.35 -19.68 4.21
N ALA A 264 11.69 -19.12 5.22
CA ALA A 264 12.05 -17.82 5.80
C ALA A 264 13.46 -17.80 6.39
N PHE A 265 13.94 -18.93 6.90
CA PHE A 265 15.26 -19.08 7.52
C PHE A 265 16.25 -19.85 6.63
N GLY A 266 15.95 -20.03 5.35
CA GLY A 266 16.82 -20.68 4.40
C GLY A 266 17.06 -22.19 4.66
N MET A 267 16.27 -22.82 5.53
CA MET A 267 16.46 -24.22 5.92
C MET A 267 16.26 -25.24 4.78
N ARG A 268 15.69 -24.80 3.67
CA ARG A 268 15.51 -25.60 2.44
C ARG A 268 16.61 -25.41 1.40
N ALA A 269 17.52 -24.46 1.61
CA ALA A 269 18.58 -24.20 0.66
C ALA A 269 19.70 -25.27 0.78
N VAL A 270 20.17 -25.77 -0.36
CA VAL A 270 21.29 -26.68 -0.43
C VAL A 270 22.56 -25.99 0.07
N ALA A 271 23.44 -26.72 0.73
CA ALA A 271 24.65 -26.25 1.42
C ALA A 271 25.35 -25.04 0.78
N GLY A 272 25.49 -23.96 1.55
CA GLY A 272 26.12 -22.69 1.15
C GLY A 272 25.17 -21.56 0.74
N GLY A 273 23.91 -21.88 0.38
CA GLY A 273 22.91 -20.89 -0.05
C GLY A 273 21.91 -20.42 1.02
N ALA A 274 21.92 -20.97 2.23
CA ALA A 274 20.90 -20.70 3.26
C ALA A 274 20.80 -19.21 3.65
N LEU A 275 21.93 -18.55 3.89
CA LEU A 275 21.95 -17.12 4.20
C LEU A 275 21.45 -16.27 3.03
N GLY A 276 21.88 -16.60 1.80
CA GLY A 276 21.42 -15.90 0.60
C GLY A 276 19.93 -16.04 0.38
N ALA A 277 19.39 -17.26 0.54
CA ALA A 277 17.95 -17.53 0.42
C ALA A 277 17.15 -16.79 1.51
N MET A 278 17.63 -16.78 2.75
CA MET A 278 17.01 -16.04 3.85
C MET A 278 17.00 -14.53 3.56
N MET A 279 18.14 -13.97 3.13
CA MET A 279 18.25 -12.55 2.79
C MET A 279 17.31 -12.16 1.66
N LEU A 280 17.21 -12.99 0.63
CA LEU A 280 16.31 -12.76 -0.50
C LEU A 280 14.84 -12.80 -0.05
N ALA A 281 14.45 -13.81 0.73
CA ALA A 281 13.10 -13.92 1.28
C ALA A 281 12.76 -12.69 2.14
N MET A 282 13.69 -12.26 2.99
CA MET A 282 13.54 -11.09 3.84
C MET A 282 13.40 -9.81 3.01
N GLN A 283 14.28 -9.57 2.05
CA GLN A 283 14.26 -8.39 1.19
C GLN A 283 12.95 -8.32 0.39
N LYS A 284 12.57 -9.40 -0.29
CA LYS A 284 11.37 -9.41 -1.12
C LYS A 284 10.09 -9.33 -0.27
N GLY A 285 10.06 -10.01 0.88
CA GLY A 285 8.93 -9.97 1.80
C GLY A 285 8.72 -8.58 2.41
N ILE A 286 9.77 -7.94 2.93
CA ILE A 286 9.69 -6.61 3.54
C ILE A 286 9.33 -5.55 2.50
N ALA A 287 10.02 -5.53 1.35
CA ALA A 287 9.77 -4.54 0.30
C ALA A 287 8.30 -4.60 -0.18
N ARG A 288 7.78 -5.79 -0.47
CA ARG A 288 6.40 -5.95 -0.91
C ARG A 288 5.38 -5.76 0.21
N GLY A 289 5.72 -6.10 1.45
CA GLY A 289 4.89 -5.78 2.61
C GLY A 289 4.70 -4.28 2.80
N ILE A 290 5.77 -3.51 2.71
CA ILE A 290 5.73 -2.05 2.83
C ILE A 290 5.06 -1.40 1.61
N PHE A 291 5.29 -1.94 0.42
CA PHE A 291 4.55 -1.53 -0.77
C PHE A 291 3.03 -1.68 -0.59
N SER A 292 2.57 -2.73 0.09
CA SER A 292 1.15 -2.97 0.35
C SER A 292 0.61 -2.06 1.46
N ASN A 293 1.17 -2.13 2.68
CA ASN A 293 0.60 -1.45 3.85
C ASN A 293 1.09 -0.01 4.07
N GLU A 294 2.11 0.43 3.35
CA GLU A 294 2.68 1.77 3.40
C GLU A 294 3.15 2.22 4.81
N ALA A 295 3.44 1.31 5.73
CA ALA A 295 3.93 1.65 7.06
C ALA A 295 5.39 2.16 6.99
N GLY A 296 5.62 3.37 7.44
CA GLY A 296 6.93 4.03 7.34
C GLY A 296 7.13 4.87 6.08
N ILE A 297 6.23 4.76 5.08
CA ILE A 297 6.27 5.62 3.88
C ILE A 297 5.75 7.03 4.21
N GLY A 298 4.77 7.16 5.12
CA GLY A 298 4.21 8.46 5.50
C GLY A 298 3.03 8.93 4.65
N SER A 299 2.39 8.07 3.88
CA SER A 299 1.23 8.40 3.05
C SER A 299 -0.07 8.51 3.87
N ALA A 300 -0.38 7.51 4.68
CA ALA A 300 -1.60 7.46 5.50
C ALA A 300 -1.79 8.66 6.45
N PRO A 301 -0.75 9.25 7.06
CA PRO A 301 -0.88 10.49 7.83
C PRO A 301 -1.57 11.64 7.10
N ILE A 302 -1.48 11.69 5.78
CA ILE A 302 -2.09 12.74 4.96
C ILE A 302 -3.62 12.66 5.02
N ALA A 303 -4.20 11.44 4.92
CA ALA A 303 -5.64 11.25 5.12
C ALA A 303 -6.05 11.37 6.59
N ALA A 304 -5.23 10.87 7.51
CA ALA A 304 -5.50 10.94 8.93
C ALA A 304 -5.63 12.39 9.44
N ALA A 305 -4.86 13.32 8.87
CA ALA A 305 -4.91 14.73 9.24
C ALA A 305 -6.29 15.38 9.01
N ALA A 306 -7.05 14.92 8.01
CA ALA A 306 -8.35 15.48 7.64
C ALA A 306 -9.51 15.02 8.55
N VAL A 307 -9.24 14.22 9.57
CA VAL A 307 -10.28 13.63 10.45
C VAL A 307 -10.87 14.67 11.41
N GLN A 308 -12.18 14.57 11.64
CA GLN A 308 -12.92 15.33 12.66
C GLN A 308 -12.63 14.77 14.08
N THR A 309 -11.42 14.94 14.56
CA THR A 309 -11.05 14.59 15.95
C THR A 309 -9.97 15.53 16.46
N THR A 310 -9.98 15.81 17.76
CA THR A 310 -8.93 16.55 18.46
C THR A 310 -7.95 15.64 19.19
N GLU A 311 -8.21 14.32 19.25
CA GLU A 311 -7.42 13.36 20.02
C GLU A 311 -6.44 12.57 19.12
N PRO A 312 -5.11 12.93 19.12
CA PRO A 312 -4.11 12.30 18.25
C PRO A 312 -3.97 10.79 18.46
N VAL A 313 -4.06 10.35 19.73
CA VAL A 313 -3.90 8.93 20.10
C VAL A 313 -5.03 8.08 19.55
N ARG A 314 -6.26 8.60 19.59
CA ARG A 314 -7.44 7.91 19.06
C ARG A 314 -7.31 7.66 17.57
N GLN A 315 -6.93 8.69 16.80
CA GLN A 315 -6.72 8.53 15.37
C GLN A 315 -5.55 7.62 15.05
N GLY A 316 -4.46 7.70 15.81
CA GLY A 316 -3.34 6.77 15.67
C GLY A 316 -3.78 5.31 15.83
N LEU A 317 -4.63 5.01 16.85
CA LEU A 317 -5.18 3.66 17.08
C LEU A 317 -6.06 3.20 15.91
N VAL A 318 -6.94 4.05 15.39
CA VAL A 318 -7.78 3.68 14.24
C VAL A 318 -6.92 3.45 13.00
N SER A 319 -5.98 4.34 12.71
CA SER A 319 -5.14 4.25 11.51
C SER A 319 -4.20 3.05 11.50
N MET A 320 -3.72 2.57 12.66
CA MET A 320 -2.87 1.38 12.72
C MET A 320 -3.59 0.11 12.26
N LEU A 321 -4.94 0.07 12.32
CA LEU A 321 -5.74 -1.02 11.78
C LEU A 321 -5.56 -1.19 10.27
N GLY A 322 -5.19 -0.13 9.55
CA GLY A 322 -4.86 -0.20 8.13
C GLY A 322 -3.81 -1.27 7.84
N THR A 323 -2.70 -1.26 8.57
CA THR A 323 -1.63 -2.27 8.40
C THR A 323 -2.09 -3.69 8.80
N VAL A 324 -2.93 -3.79 9.84
CA VAL A 324 -3.48 -5.07 10.29
C VAL A 324 -4.40 -5.67 9.23
N ILE A 325 -5.34 -4.89 8.71
CA ILE A 325 -6.31 -5.34 7.71
C ILE A 325 -5.60 -5.66 6.39
N ASP A 326 -4.75 -4.76 5.92
CA ASP A 326 -4.05 -4.89 4.65
C ASP A 326 -3.13 -6.11 4.62
N THR A 327 -2.18 -6.18 5.55
CA THR A 327 -1.10 -7.16 5.44
C THR A 327 -1.30 -8.35 6.36
N ILE A 328 -1.61 -8.14 7.66
CA ILE A 328 -1.75 -9.26 8.58
C ILE A 328 -2.97 -10.12 8.23
N ILE A 329 -4.04 -9.52 7.67
CA ILE A 329 -5.21 -10.28 7.21
C ILE A 329 -5.10 -10.58 5.71
N ILE A 330 -5.23 -9.57 4.84
CA ILE A 330 -5.42 -9.80 3.39
C ILE A 330 -4.18 -10.43 2.74
N CYS A 331 -2.98 -9.86 2.92
CA CYS A 331 -1.77 -10.43 2.31
C CYS A 331 -1.45 -11.82 2.85
N THR A 332 -1.71 -12.07 4.14
CA THR A 332 -1.52 -13.41 4.73
C THR A 332 -2.46 -14.44 4.09
N MET A 333 -3.73 -14.08 3.90
CA MET A 333 -4.69 -14.96 3.21
C MET A 333 -4.28 -15.23 1.75
N THR A 334 -3.82 -14.20 1.03
CA THR A 334 -3.30 -14.36 -0.33
C THR A 334 -2.11 -15.30 -0.35
N GLY A 335 -1.12 -15.06 0.49
CA GLY A 335 0.10 -15.87 0.54
C GLY A 335 -0.16 -17.30 0.94
N LEU A 336 -1.00 -17.54 1.95
CA LEU A 336 -1.42 -18.90 2.33
C LEU A 336 -2.12 -19.60 1.18
N SER A 337 -3.05 -18.94 0.50
CA SER A 337 -3.75 -19.51 -0.67
C SER A 337 -2.77 -19.92 -1.77
N ILE A 338 -1.75 -19.10 -2.05
CA ILE A 338 -0.72 -19.38 -3.04
C ILE A 338 0.15 -20.58 -2.63
N VAL A 339 0.57 -20.65 -1.35
CA VAL A 339 1.44 -21.74 -0.85
C VAL A 339 0.68 -23.05 -0.77
N ILE A 340 -0.54 -23.06 -0.19
CA ILE A 340 -1.37 -24.25 -0.03
C ILE A 340 -1.68 -24.92 -1.39
N THR A 341 -1.91 -24.12 -2.43
CA THR A 341 -2.23 -24.61 -3.77
C THR A 341 -1.00 -24.96 -4.61
N GLY A 342 0.22 -24.71 -4.10
CA GLY A 342 1.46 -24.90 -4.84
C GLY A 342 1.53 -24.05 -6.12
N SER A 343 0.88 -22.89 -6.15
CA SER A 343 0.80 -22.06 -7.35
C SER A 343 2.07 -21.26 -7.61
N TRP A 344 2.92 -21.11 -6.60
CA TRP A 344 4.14 -20.30 -6.65
C TRP A 344 5.30 -20.95 -7.43
N ASP A 345 5.31 -22.27 -7.59
CA ASP A 345 6.38 -23.05 -8.23
C ASP A 345 6.04 -23.52 -9.66
N LYS A 346 5.04 -22.96 -10.29
CA LYS A 346 4.53 -23.35 -11.63
C LYS A 346 5.07 -22.51 -12.78
N GLY A 347 6.10 -21.68 -12.54
CA GLY A 347 6.66 -20.81 -13.57
C GLY A 347 5.71 -19.69 -14.02
N LEU A 348 4.73 -19.35 -13.18
CA LEU A 348 3.81 -18.25 -13.40
C LEU A 348 4.36 -16.96 -12.76
N GLU A 349 3.93 -15.81 -13.25
CA GLU A 349 4.33 -14.50 -12.74
C GLU A 349 3.12 -13.59 -12.46
N GLY A 350 3.30 -12.64 -11.55
CA GLY A 350 2.34 -11.59 -11.25
C GLY A 350 0.96 -12.12 -10.88
N VAL A 351 -0.07 -11.58 -11.51
CA VAL A 351 -1.47 -11.93 -11.22
C VAL A 351 -1.80 -13.39 -11.56
N ALA A 352 -1.11 -14.00 -12.51
CA ALA A 352 -1.39 -15.38 -12.92
C ALA A 352 -1.18 -16.39 -11.80
N VAL A 353 -0.24 -16.14 -10.87
CA VAL A 353 0.03 -16.98 -9.70
C VAL A 353 -1.19 -17.02 -8.79
N THR A 354 -1.72 -15.86 -8.41
CA THR A 354 -2.89 -15.76 -7.53
C THR A 354 -4.15 -16.23 -8.25
N THR A 355 -4.29 -15.97 -9.56
CA THR A 355 -5.40 -16.50 -10.37
C THR A 355 -5.43 -18.02 -10.32
N ARG A 356 -4.28 -18.68 -10.50
CA ARG A 356 -4.17 -20.14 -10.37
C ARG A 356 -4.52 -20.60 -8.96
N ALA A 357 -4.07 -19.91 -7.91
CA ALA A 357 -4.39 -20.25 -6.54
C ALA A 357 -5.91 -20.23 -6.28
N PHE A 358 -6.62 -19.26 -6.82
CA PHE A 358 -8.07 -19.18 -6.73
C PHE A 358 -8.78 -20.25 -7.59
N GLN A 359 -8.27 -20.53 -8.79
CA GLN A 359 -8.82 -21.57 -9.67
C GLN A 359 -8.71 -22.96 -9.09
N VAL A 360 -7.63 -23.26 -8.38
CA VAL A 360 -7.38 -24.57 -7.76
C VAL A 360 -8.06 -24.67 -6.38
N GLY A 361 -8.09 -23.57 -5.63
CA GLY A 361 -8.53 -23.56 -4.24
C GLY A 361 -10.02 -23.37 -4.04
N LEU A 362 -10.74 -22.72 -4.97
CA LEU A 362 -12.18 -22.50 -4.86
C LEU A 362 -12.99 -23.66 -5.46
N PRO A 363 -14.21 -23.95 -4.95
CA PRO A 363 -15.06 -25.05 -5.41
C PRO A 363 -15.87 -24.68 -6.67
N PHE A 364 -15.43 -23.70 -7.44
CA PHE A 364 -16.10 -23.20 -8.64
C PHE A 364 -15.34 -23.57 -9.91
N PRO A 365 -15.98 -23.54 -11.07
CA PRO A 365 -15.28 -23.65 -12.35
C PRO A 365 -14.15 -22.63 -12.45
N ALA A 366 -13.00 -23.03 -13.02
CA ALA A 366 -11.79 -22.20 -13.09
C ALA A 366 -12.05 -20.78 -13.65
N LYS A 367 -12.96 -20.65 -14.61
CA LYS A 367 -13.35 -19.35 -15.19
C LYS A 367 -14.07 -18.47 -14.17
N VAL A 368 -14.94 -19.03 -13.33
CA VAL A 368 -15.66 -18.29 -12.28
C VAL A 368 -14.69 -17.82 -11.19
N SER A 369 -13.78 -18.70 -10.76
CA SER A 369 -12.75 -18.38 -9.78
C SER A 369 -11.82 -17.26 -10.26
N ALA A 370 -11.40 -17.32 -11.52
CA ALA A 370 -10.61 -16.27 -12.16
C ALA A 370 -11.38 -14.93 -12.26
N PHE A 371 -12.69 -14.98 -12.55
CA PHE A 371 -13.54 -13.78 -12.59
C PHE A 371 -13.64 -13.11 -11.23
N ILE A 372 -13.84 -13.88 -10.15
CA ILE A 372 -13.88 -13.36 -8.78
C ILE A 372 -12.59 -12.61 -8.45
N LEU A 373 -11.44 -13.21 -8.72
CA LEU A 373 -10.14 -12.57 -8.45
C LEU A 373 -9.93 -11.31 -9.30
N MET A 374 -10.23 -11.39 -10.60
CA MET A 374 -10.14 -10.23 -11.51
C MET A 374 -10.99 -9.07 -11.00
N LEU A 375 -12.23 -9.34 -10.59
CA LEU A 375 -13.14 -8.31 -10.08
C LEU A 375 -12.60 -7.68 -8.78
N CYS A 376 -12.10 -8.50 -7.84
CA CYS A 376 -11.46 -8.00 -6.62
C CYS A 376 -10.27 -7.11 -6.95
N LEU A 377 -9.39 -7.52 -7.87
CA LEU A 377 -8.22 -6.75 -8.25
C LEU A 377 -8.59 -5.41 -8.91
N VAL A 378 -9.63 -5.42 -9.76
CA VAL A 378 -10.15 -4.17 -10.38
C VAL A 378 -10.58 -3.17 -9.30
N PHE A 379 -11.37 -3.60 -8.33
CA PHE A 379 -11.79 -2.71 -7.24
C PHE A 379 -10.62 -2.27 -6.35
N PHE A 380 -9.73 -3.17 -5.96
CA PHE A 380 -8.56 -2.89 -5.15
C PHE A 380 -7.68 -1.82 -5.81
N ALA A 381 -7.27 -2.05 -7.04
CA ALA A 381 -6.39 -1.14 -7.74
C ALA A 381 -7.08 0.17 -8.15
N PHE A 382 -8.37 0.15 -8.50
CA PHE A 382 -9.15 1.36 -8.77
C PHE A 382 -9.19 2.29 -7.55
N THR A 383 -9.48 1.76 -6.36
CA THR A 383 -9.50 2.58 -5.15
C THR A 383 -8.13 3.11 -4.78
N THR A 384 -7.05 2.35 -5.04
CA THR A 384 -5.67 2.81 -4.81
C THR A 384 -5.31 4.01 -5.69
N ILE A 385 -5.73 4.02 -6.95
CA ILE A 385 -5.55 5.19 -7.84
C ILE A 385 -6.21 6.43 -7.22
N LEU A 386 -7.42 6.29 -6.69
CA LEU A 386 -8.16 7.41 -6.07
C LEU A 386 -7.50 7.91 -4.78
N GLY A 387 -7.05 7.01 -3.91
CA GLY A 387 -6.40 7.35 -2.64
C GLY A 387 -5.07 8.07 -2.85
N TRP A 388 -4.27 7.62 -3.82
CA TRP A 388 -2.98 8.23 -4.13
C TRP A 388 -3.07 9.56 -4.87
N ASP A 389 -4.13 9.79 -5.65
CA ASP A 389 -4.41 11.13 -6.18
C ASP A 389 -4.52 12.15 -5.04
N TYR A 390 -5.32 11.85 -4.03
CA TYR A 390 -5.46 12.72 -2.88
C TYR A 390 -4.13 12.96 -2.15
N TYR A 391 -3.33 11.91 -1.90
CA TYR A 391 -2.06 12.06 -1.21
C TYR A 391 -1.08 12.93 -1.97
N SER A 392 -0.95 12.69 -3.25
CA SER A 392 -0.02 13.42 -4.09
C SER A 392 -0.46 14.87 -4.33
N GLU A 393 -1.77 15.15 -4.42
CA GLU A 393 -2.29 16.52 -4.44
C GLU A 393 -1.92 17.28 -3.16
N ARG A 394 -2.06 16.67 -1.98
CA ARG A 394 -1.68 17.31 -0.71
C ARG A 394 -0.17 17.57 -0.63
N CYS A 395 0.65 16.70 -1.16
CA CYS A 395 2.09 16.93 -1.30
C CYS A 395 2.38 18.14 -2.22
N LEU A 396 1.67 18.24 -3.33
CA LEU A 396 1.81 19.34 -4.28
C LEU A 396 1.30 20.67 -3.69
N ASP A 397 0.19 20.66 -2.95
CA ASP A 397 -0.33 21.82 -2.24
C ASP A 397 0.72 22.41 -1.30
N TYR A 398 1.38 21.54 -0.52
CA TYR A 398 2.46 21.97 0.36
C TYR A 398 3.64 22.61 -0.39
N LEU A 399 4.04 22.02 -1.52
CA LEU A 399 5.15 22.53 -2.35
C LEU A 399 4.85 23.88 -3.00
N THR A 400 3.60 24.11 -3.38
CA THR A 400 3.16 25.26 -4.18
C THR A 400 2.47 26.35 -3.36
N GLY A 401 2.38 26.18 -2.03
CA GLY A 401 1.68 27.14 -1.16
C GLY A 401 0.19 27.25 -1.47
N ASN A 402 -0.46 26.09 -1.68
CA ASN A 402 -1.91 25.98 -1.95
C ASN A 402 -2.37 26.65 -3.28
N ASN A 403 -1.54 26.56 -4.33
CA ASN A 403 -1.88 27.10 -5.65
C ASN A 403 -2.87 26.20 -6.40
N GLN A 404 -4.16 26.49 -6.31
CA GLN A 404 -5.26 25.71 -6.90
C GLN A 404 -5.18 25.57 -8.45
N LYS A 405 -4.48 26.47 -9.14
CA LYS A 405 -4.26 26.34 -10.60
C LYS A 405 -3.30 25.19 -10.88
N VAL A 406 -2.24 25.10 -10.10
CA VAL A 406 -1.23 24.02 -10.22
C VAL A 406 -1.85 22.66 -9.86
N VAL A 407 -2.62 22.59 -8.78
CA VAL A 407 -3.35 21.38 -8.39
C VAL A 407 -4.31 20.91 -9.47
N ARG A 408 -5.06 21.83 -10.07
CA ARG A 408 -5.97 21.49 -11.18
C ARG A 408 -5.22 20.95 -12.40
N ALA A 409 -4.09 21.58 -12.77
CA ALA A 409 -3.25 21.07 -13.85
C ALA A 409 -2.70 19.67 -13.53
N TYR A 410 -2.29 19.45 -12.27
CA TYR A 410 -1.81 18.16 -11.79
C TYR A 410 -2.86 17.05 -11.95
N ARG A 411 -4.13 17.28 -11.59
CA ARG A 411 -5.22 16.29 -11.78
C ARG A 411 -5.31 15.81 -13.22
N TRP A 412 -5.19 16.72 -14.19
CA TRP A 412 -5.20 16.35 -15.60
C TRP A 412 -3.98 15.53 -16.00
N ILE A 413 -2.79 15.88 -15.46
CA ILE A 413 -1.57 15.10 -15.69
C ILE A 413 -1.72 13.71 -15.06
N TYR A 414 -2.29 13.61 -13.85
CA TYR A 414 -2.55 12.34 -13.17
C TYR A 414 -3.48 11.44 -13.99
N ILE A 415 -4.59 11.99 -14.49
CA ILE A 415 -5.53 11.27 -15.37
C ILE A 415 -4.83 10.81 -16.66
N ALA A 416 -3.97 11.65 -17.24
CA ALA A 416 -3.17 11.27 -18.41
C ALA A 416 -2.19 10.12 -18.09
N CYS A 417 -1.55 10.13 -16.90
CA CYS A 417 -0.71 9.01 -16.45
C CYS A 417 -1.50 7.71 -16.29
N VAL A 418 -2.72 7.77 -15.75
CA VAL A 418 -3.63 6.61 -15.69
C VAL A 418 -3.92 6.06 -17.07
N PHE A 419 -4.15 6.94 -18.06
CA PHE A 419 -4.39 6.52 -19.45
C PHE A 419 -3.16 5.89 -20.11
N ILE A 420 -1.96 6.37 -19.80
CA ILE A 420 -0.70 5.90 -20.41
C ILE A 420 -0.21 4.60 -19.75
N GLY A 421 -0.50 4.38 -18.48
CA GLY A 421 0.02 3.25 -17.69
C GLY A 421 -0.17 1.86 -18.30
N PRO A 422 -1.32 1.52 -18.93
CA PRO A 422 -1.52 0.22 -19.58
C PRO A 422 -0.51 -0.12 -20.69
N TYR A 423 0.09 0.90 -21.29
CA TYR A 423 1.02 0.75 -22.41
C TYR A 423 2.49 0.65 -22.00
N MET A 424 2.78 0.72 -20.69
CA MET A 424 4.12 0.57 -20.15
C MET A 424 4.46 -0.90 -19.85
N THR A 425 5.75 -1.22 -19.83
CA THR A 425 6.20 -2.57 -19.46
C THR A 425 6.08 -2.79 -17.95
N VAL A 426 5.58 -3.97 -17.56
CA VAL A 426 5.39 -4.37 -16.15
C VAL A 426 6.65 -4.14 -15.33
N SER A 427 7.81 -4.60 -15.82
CA SER A 427 9.10 -4.48 -15.12
C SER A 427 9.47 -3.02 -14.81
N ALA A 428 9.40 -2.11 -15.81
CA ALA A 428 9.74 -0.70 -15.61
C ALA A 428 8.80 -0.02 -14.60
N VAL A 429 7.50 -0.33 -14.69
CA VAL A 429 6.47 0.21 -13.79
C VAL A 429 6.75 -0.14 -12.33
N TRP A 430 7.04 -1.41 -12.04
CA TRP A 430 7.30 -1.86 -10.68
C TRP A 430 8.63 -1.33 -10.13
N THR A 431 9.68 -1.29 -10.96
CA THR A 431 10.98 -0.77 -10.54
C THR A 431 10.92 0.73 -10.20
N ILE A 432 10.24 1.54 -11.02
CA ILE A 432 10.05 2.97 -10.74
C ILE A 432 9.23 3.17 -9.46
N ALA A 433 8.14 2.41 -9.30
CA ALA A 433 7.30 2.48 -8.12
C ALA A 433 8.09 2.14 -6.84
N ASP A 434 8.91 1.10 -6.87
CA ASP A 434 9.76 0.70 -5.74
C ASP A 434 10.75 1.81 -5.38
N ILE A 435 11.47 2.37 -6.35
CA ILE A 435 12.46 3.43 -6.12
C ILE A 435 11.82 4.64 -5.43
N VAL A 436 10.74 5.18 -5.98
CA VAL A 436 10.12 6.40 -5.43
C VAL A 436 9.50 6.18 -4.06
N ASN A 437 8.93 4.99 -3.80
CA ASN A 437 8.41 4.61 -2.49
C ASN A 437 9.52 4.52 -1.44
N GLY A 438 10.62 3.85 -1.77
CA GLY A 438 11.76 3.73 -0.86
C GLY A 438 12.36 5.09 -0.49
N LEU A 439 12.50 5.97 -1.48
CA LEU A 439 13.02 7.33 -1.27
C LEU A 439 12.07 8.20 -0.43
N MET A 440 10.75 8.03 -0.57
CA MET A 440 9.75 8.74 0.24
C MET A 440 9.78 8.29 1.70
N ALA A 441 10.11 7.03 1.98
CA ALA A 441 10.17 6.51 3.34
C ALA A 441 11.29 7.15 4.18
N ILE A 442 12.44 7.46 3.58
CA ILE A 442 13.63 7.95 4.31
C ILE A 442 13.35 9.22 5.13
N PRO A 443 12.82 10.32 4.57
CA PRO A 443 12.50 11.52 5.33
C PRO A 443 11.51 11.27 6.48
N ASN A 444 10.52 10.42 6.24
CA ASN A 444 9.51 10.09 7.22
C ASN A 444 10.09 9.30 8.40
N LEU A 445 10.91 8.28 8.15
CA LEU A 445 11.54 7.48 9.21
C LEU A 445 12.48 8.35 10.08
N ILE A 446 13.21 9.29 9.47
CA ILE A 446 14.03 10.26 10.22
C ILE A 446 13.15 11.07 11.17
N ALA A 447 12.02 11.57 10.68
CA ALA A 447 11.09 12.36 11.49
C ALA A 447 10.47 11.54 12.63
N LEU A 448 10.09 10.29 12.40
CA LEU A 448 9.55 9.41 13.42
C LEU A 448 10.55 9.12 14.53
N LEU A 449 11.81 8.90 14.17
CA LEU A 449 12.89 8.72 15.16
C LEU A 449 13.14 10.01 15.95
N ALA A 450 13.14 11.17 15.31
CA ALA A 450 13.32 12.45 15.98
C ALA A 450 12.15 12.78 16.93
N LEU A 451 10.92 12.53 16.49
CA LEU A 451 9.69 12.89 17.21
C LEU A 451 9.14 11.77 18.11
N ASN A 452 9.88 10.66 18.29
CA ASN A 452 9.42 9.54 19.12
C ASN A 452 9.03 9.95 20.54
N GLY A 453 9.74 10.92 21.12
CA GLY A 453 9.47 11.47 22.46
C GLY A 453 8.07 12.10 22.55
N VAL A 454 7.65 12.81 21.51
CA VAL A 454 6.31 13.41 21.41
C VAL A 454 5.24 12.32 21.35
N VAL A 455 5.45 11.30 20.51
CA VAL A 455 4.53 10.17 20.39
C VAL A 455 4.32 9.46 21.73
N VAL A 456 5.40 9.18 22.45
CA VAL A 456 5.34 8.54 23.78
C VAL A 456 4.66 9.43 24.81
N ALA A 457 4.94 10.73 24.82
CA ALA A 457 4.34 11.68 25.75
C ALA A 457 2.82 11.81 25.54
N GLU A 458 2.37 11.99 24.30
CA GLU A 458 0.93 12.06 23.97
C GLU A 458 0.22 10.75 24.30
N THR A 459 0.84 9.62 23.98
CA THR A 459 0.28 8.29 24.32
C THR A 459 0.12 8.11 25.83
N LYS A 460 1.13 8.46 26.63
CA LYS A 460 1.06 8.39 28.08
C LYS A 460 -0.02 9.33 28.63
N LYS A 461 -0.04 10.59 28.18
CA LYS A 461 -1.01 11.60 28.58
C LYS A 461 -2.46 11.13 28.32
N TYR A 462 -2.69 10.52 27.17
CA TYR A 462 -4.01 10.00 26.83
C TYR A 462 -4.46 8.89 27.77
N PHE A 463 -3.62 7.87 27.97
CA PHE A 463 -3.98 6.72 28.82
C PHE A 463 -3.86 7.00 30.31
N SER A 464 -3.33 8.12 30.76
CA SER A 464 -3.38 8.54 32.16
C SER A 464 -4.72 9.17 32.54
N LYS A 465 -5.60 9.46 31.58
CA LYS A 465 -6.96 9.95 31.82
C LYS A 465 -7.94 8.82 32.19
N PHE A 466 -7.52 7.57 31.99
CA PHE A 466 -8.31 6.34 32.20
C PHE A 466 -7.55 5.38 33.12
#